data_e04aa047d3cc6f4fc5ea30bccfd79b14
#
_entry.id   e04aa047d3cc6f4fc5ea30bccfd79b14
#
_cell.length_a   1.000
_cell.length_b   1.000
_cell.length_c   1.000
_cell.angle_alpha   90.00
_cell.angle_beta   90.00
_cell.angle_gamma   90.00
#
_symmetry.space_group_name_H-M   'P 1'
#
loop_
_entity.id
_entity.type
_entity.pdbx_description
1 polymer ?
#
loop_
_entity_poly.entity_id
_entity_poly.type
_entity_poly.pdbx_seq_one_letter_code
_entity_poly.pdbx_strand_id
1 'polypeptide(L)'
;LANGCSGELDGGVRYSAVPAYNTSAGREMFHPKGNGNGYILDFEGFRVYVAGDTETIEEMSELGRIDLAFLPVNQPYTMTVSQCVEAAGVIRPKTLIPYHYSDTDLSSLPDMLKGMEVKILDSLR
;
A
#
# COMPACT_ATOMS: atom_id res chain seq x y z
N LEU A 1 10.72 13.16 2.64
CA LEU A 1 10.53 12.86 4.06
C LEU A 1 11.24 11.55 4.42
N ALA A 2 11.79 11.49 5.61
CA ALA A 2 12.39 10.26 6.12
C ALA A 2 11.32 9.38 6.78
N ASN A 3 11.52 8.05 6.69
CA ASN A 3 10.65 7.10 7.39
C ASN A 3 10.62 7.40 8.89
N GLY A 4 9.45 7.27 9.48
CA GLY A 4 9.22 7.59 10.88
C GLY A 4 8.88 9.05 11.15
N CYS A 5 9.00 9.93 10.15
CA CYS A 5 8.57 11.31 10.28
C CYS A 5 7.06 11.41 10.27
N SER A 6 6.53 12.33 11.06
CA SER A 6 5.11 12.61 11.09
C SER A 6 4.87 14.12 11.25
N GLY A 7 3.66 14.56 10.94
CA GLY A 7 3.32 15.95 11.04
C GLY A 7 1.84 16.18 10.75
N GLU A 8 1.50 17.43 10.53
CA GLU A 8 0.13 17.84 10.25
C GLU A 8 0.09 18.71 9.01
N LEU A 9 -0.85 18.42 8.12
CA LEU A 9 -1.12 19.23 6.93
C LEU A 9 -2.22 20.24 7.24
N ASP A 10 -2.41 21.21 6.35
CA ASP A 10 -3.50 22.16 6.46
C ASP A 10 -4.84 21.42 6.56
N GLY A 11 -5.76 21.95 7.38
CA GLY A 11 -7.07 21.34 7.59
C GLY A 11 -7.10 20.22 8.64
N GLY A 12 -6.03 20.06 9.42
CA GLY A 12 -6.00 19.10 10.53
C GLY A 12 -5.73 17.66 10.11
N VAL A 13 -5.27 17.43 8.88
CA VAL A 13 -4.89 16.09 8.41
C VAL A 13 -3.50 15.77 8.95
N ARG A 14 -3.38 14.62 9.65
CA ARG A 14 -2.07 14.15 10.13
C ARG A 14 -1.48 13.16 9.13
N TYR A 15 -0.16 13.16 9.02
CA TYR A 15 0.55 12.21 8.17
C TYR A 15 1.69 11.54 8.94
N SER A 16 2.00 10.31 8.52
CA SER A 16 3.17 9.56 8.97
C SER A 16 3.84 8.95 7.76
N ALA A 17 5.15 9.12 7.63
CA ALA A 17 5.93 8.47 6.59
C ALA A 17 6.36 7.09 7.09
N VAL A 18 6.08 6.07 6.30
CA VAL A 18 6.37 4.67 6.63
C VAL A 18 7.22 4.04 5.53
N PRO A 19 7.92 2.92 5.80
CA PRO A 19 8.79 2.31 4.80
C PRO A 19 8.06 1.82 3.55
N ALA A 20 8.74 1.93 2.40
CA ALA A 20 8.33 1.35 1.13
C ALA A 20 9.59 0.82 0.44
N TYR A 21 9.63 -0.48 0.16
CA TYR A 21 10.81 -1.08 -0.49
C TYR A 21 10.48 -2.46 -1.06
N ASN A 22 11.36 -2.94 -1.94
CA ASN A 22 11.26 -4.28 -2.51
C ASN A 22 12.13 -5.26 -1.74
N THR A 23 11.63 -6.49 -1.60
CA THR A 23 12.28 -7.55 -0.83
C THR A 23 12.69 -8.75 -1.68
N SER A 24 12.05 -8.94 -2.84
CA SER A 24 12.31 -10.11 -3.69
C SER A 24 13.68 -10.05 -4.33
N ALA A 25 14.36 -11.19 -4.39
CA ALA A 25 15.67 -11.29 -5.02
C ALA A 25 15.63 -10.79 -6.47
N GLY A 26 16.57 -9.91 -6.82
CA GLY A 26 16.66 -9.30 -8.14
C GLY A 26 15.74 -8.12 -8.37
N ARG A 27 14.88 -7.76 -7.42
CA ARG A 27 13.98 -6.61 -7.53
C ARG A 27 14.26 -5.50 -6.53
N GLU A 28 15.10 -5.75 -5.55
CA GLU A 28 15.46 -4.74 -4.53
C GLU A 28 16.09 -3.49 -5.17
N MET A 29 16.78 -3.65 -6.30
CA MET A 29 17.41 -2.52 -7.00
C MET A 29 16.41 -1.46 -7.46
N PHE A 30 15.16 -1.82 -7.70
CA PHE A 30 14.17 -0.85 -8.14
C PHE A 30 13.73 0.05 -6.99
N HIS A 31 13.59 -0.51 -5.79
CA HIS A 31 13.17 0.23 -4.61
C HIS A 31 13.92 -0.28 -3.38
N PRO A 32 15.18 0.18 -3.17
CA PRO A 32 15.97 -0.24 -2.03
C PRO A 32 15.38 0.22 -0.70
N LYS A 33 15.54 -0.60 0.33
CA LYS A 33 15.09 -0.26 1.67
C LYS A 33 15.76 1.03 2.15
N GLY A 34 14.94 1.94 2.70
CA GLY A 34 15.39 3.21 3.25
C GLY A 34 15.26 4.39 2.32
N ASN A 35 14.99 4.17 1.02
CA ASN A 35 14.89 5.26 0.06
C ASN A 35 13.46 5.74 -0.18
N GLY A 36 12.50 4.84 -0.17
CA GLY A 36 11.10 5.16 -0.48
C GLY A 36 10.23 5.32 0.74
N ASN A 37 9.13 6.03 0.57
CA ASN A 37 8.11 6.21 1.61
C ASN A 37 6.74 5.78 1.12
N GLY A 38 6.00 5.12 2.02
CA GLY A 38 4.55 5.14 2.00
C GLY A 38 4.06 6.15 3.02
N TYR A 39 2.77 6.38 3.07
CA TYR A 39 2.18 7.37 3.98
C TYR A 39 0.90 6.85 4.58
N ILE A 40 0.72 7.16 5.86
CA ILE A 40 -0.59 7.07 6.51
C ILE A 40 -1.11 8.49 6.64
N LEU A 41 -2.31 8.73 6.11
CA LEU A 41 -3.01 10.00 6.24
C LEU A 41 -4.20 9.80 7.17
N ASP A 42 -4.26 10.58 8.21
CA ASP A 42 -5.32 10.49 9.23
C ASP A 42 -6.23 11.72 9.12
N PHE A 43 -7.47 11.47 8.69
CA PHE A 43 -8.51 12.48 8.53
C PHE A 43 -9.49 12.36 9.71
N GLU A 44 -9.07 12.85 10.88
CA GLU A 44 -9.90 12.80 12.11
C GLU A 44 -10.36 11.38 12.45
N GLY A 45 -9.45 10.42 12.40
CA GLY A 45 -9.70 9.03 12.72
C GLY A 45 -9.94 8.14 11.51
N PHE A 46 -10.25 8.68 10.34
CA PHE A 46 -10.29 7.90 9.10
C PHE A 46 -8.87 7.80 8.55
N ARG A 47 -8.32 6.59 8.57
CA ARG A 47 -6.90 6.35 8.26
C ARG A 47 -6.74 5.73 6.88
N VAL A 48 -5.94 6.40 6.04
CA VAL A 48 -5.64 5.99 4.67
C VAL A 48 -4.16 5.64 4.58
N TYR A 49 -3.87 4.45 4.07
CA TYR A 49 -2.51 4.01 3.80
C TYR A 49 -2.24 4.07 2.29
N VAL A 50 -1.26 4.85 1.89
CA VAL A 50 -0.76 4.90 0.51
C VAL A 50 0.62 4.26 0.54
N ALA A 51 0.72 3.05 0.02
CA ALA A 51 1.90 2.21 0.23
C ALA A 51 3.16 2.75 -0.45
N GLY A 52 3.01 3.46 -1.56
CA GLY A 52 4.16 3.84 -2.39
C GLY A 52 4.66 2.64 -3.19
N ASP A 53 5.84 2.76 -3.78
CA ASP A 53 6.41 1.68 -4.57
C ASP A 53 7.07 0.67 -3.64
N THR A 54 6.38 -0.42 -3.38
CA THR A 54 6.81 -1.42 -2.40
C THR A 54 6.29 -2.81 -2.76
N GLU A 55 6.97 -3.83 -2.27
CA GLU A 55 6.40 -5.16 -2.14
C GLU A 55 5.73 -5.30 -0.76
N THR A 56 5.22 -6.50 -0.45
CA THR A 56 4.72 -6.80 0.90
C THR A 56 5.90 -6.80 1.86
N ILE A 57 5.83 -5.98 2.90
CA ILE A 57 6.92 -5.80 3.87
C ILE A 57 6.41 -6.05 5.28
N GLU A 58 7.32 -6.43 6.18
CA GLU A 58 6.96 -6.79 7.56
C GLU A 58 6.38 -5.60 8.35
N GLU A 59 6.81 -4.39 8.04
CA GLU A 59 6.31 -3.18 8.72
C GLU A 59 4.81 -2.96 8.50
N MET A 60 4.21 -3.59 7.49
CA MET A 60 2.77 -3.50 7.25
C MET A 60 1.94 -4.06 8.42
N SER A 61 2.49 -4.98 9.21
CA SER A 61 1.82 -5.52 10.39
C SER A 61 1.73 -4.51 11.54
N GLU A 62 2.48 -3.41 11.46
CA GLU A 62 2.58 -2.42 12.52
C GLU A 62 1.76 -1.16 12.25
N LEU A 63 1.00 -1.11 11.16
CA LEU A 63 0.30 0.11 10.74
C LEU A 63 -0.91 0.45 11.62
N GLY A 64 -1.44 -0.52 12.36
CA GLY A 64 -2.66 -0.34 13.12
C GLY A 64 -3.90 -0.38 12.22
N ARG A 65 -5.00 0.22 12.69
CA ARG A 65 -6.26 0.22 11.94
C ARG A 65 -6.16 1.08 10.69
N ILE A 66 -6.48 0.50 9.55
CA ILE A 66 -6.50 1.20 8.25
C ILE A 66 -7.91 1.06 7.67
N ASP A 67 -8.50 2.17 7.30
CA ASP A 67 -9.84 2.20 6.69
C ASP A 67 -9.76 2.02 5.17
N LEU A 68 -8.76 2.61 4.54
CA LEU A 68 -8.57 2.57 3.10
C LEU A 68 -7.09 2.35 2.79
N ALA A 69 -6.78 1.36 1.95
CA ALA A 69 -5.40 1.09 1.55
C ALA A 69 -5.26 1.17 0.03
N PHE A 70 -4.24 1.89 -0.42
CA PHE A 70 -3.80 1.90 -1.81
C PHE A 70 -2.53 1.07 -1.91
N LEU A 71 -2.58 -0.05 -2.64
CA LEU A 71 -1.44 -0.96 -2.81
C LEU A 71 -1.03 -1.03 -4.27
N PRO A 72 0.27 -0.91 -4.59
CA PRO A 72 0.75 -1.00 -5.95
C PRO A 72 0.80 -2.46 -6.41
N VAL A 73 0.36 -2.76 -7.63
CA VAL A 73 0.36 -4.12 -8.16
C VAL A 73 0.95 -4.10 -9.56
N ASN A 74 2.25 -3.92 -9.66
CA ASN A 74 2.93 -3.75 -10.95
C ASN A 74 4.26 -4.50 -10.98
N GLN A 75 4.27 -5.64 -11.65
CA GLN A 75 5.48 -6.44 -11.83
C GLN A 75 6.37 -5.86 -12.94
N PRO A 76 7.67 -5.95 -12.81
CA PRO A 76 8.47 -6.51 -11.70
C PRO A 76 8.80 -5.50 -10.60
N TYR A 77 8.23 -4.32 -10.62
CA TYR A 77 8.66 -3.16 -9.84
C TYR A 77 8.07 -3.11 -8.44
N THR A 78 6.88 -3.64 -8.25
CA THR A 78 6.18 -3.63 -6.96
C THR A 78 5.56 -5.01 -6.69
N MET A 79 4.36 -5.06 -6.10
CA MET A 79 3.72 -6.32 -5.72
C MET A 79 3.23 -7.15 -6.90
N THR A 80 3.29 -8.48 -6.76
CA THR A 80 2.46 -9.39 -7.54
C THR A 80 1.03 -9.34 -7.01
N VAL A 81 0.09 -9.92 -7.74
CA VAL A 81 -1.29 -10.09 -7.24
C VAL A 81 -1.29 -10.89 -5.93
N SER A 82 -0.51 -11.97 -5.86
CA SER A 82 -0.38 -12.78 -4.63
C SER A 82 0.16 -11.97 -3.46
N GLN A 83 1.16 -11.14 -3.70
CA GLN A 83 1.71 -10.26 -2.66
C GLN A 83 0.70 -9.22 -2.21
N CYS A 84 -0.10 -8.69 -3.12
CA CYS A 84 -1.17 -7.76 -2.78
C CYS A 84 -2.21 -8.42 -1.87
N VAL A 85 -2.58 -9.66 -2.16
CA VAL A 85 -3.50 -10.45 -1.32
C VAL A 85 -2.89 -10.66 0.06
N GLU A 86 -1.60 -11.02 0.12
CA GLU A 86 -0.89 -11.20 1.39
C GLU A 86 -0.85 -9.91 2.20
N ALA A 87 -0.49 -8.79 1.55
CA ALA A 87 -0.44 -7.48 2.20
C ALA A 87 -1.82 -7.08 2.75
N ALA A 88 -2.87 -7.26 1.96
CA ALA A 88 -4.23 -6.96 2.38
C ALA A 88 -4.64 -7.81 3.59
N GLY A 89 -4.21 -9.07 3.62
CA GLY A 89 -4.48 -9.96 4.76
C GLY A 89 -3.77 -9.54 6.05
N VAL A 90 -2.60 -8.92 5.93
CA VAL A 90 -1.83 -8.39 7.06
C VAL A 90 -2.39 -7.05 7.53
N ILE A 91 -2.67 -6.14 6.60
CA ILE A 91 -3.14 -4.78 6.90
C ILE A 91 -4.61 -4.79 7.34
N ARG A 92 -5.43 -5.63 6.72
CA ARG A 92 -6.88 -5.74 6.94
C ARG A 92 -7.61 -4.40 6.81
N PRO A 93 -7.45 -3.69 5.67
CA PRO A 93 -8.21 -2.47 5.47
C PRO A 93 -9.68 -2.79 5.25
N LYS A 94 -10.56 -1.83 5.51
CA LYS A 94 -11.97 -1.98 5.16
C LYS A 94 -12.15 -1.99 3.65
N THR A 95 -11.41 -1.12 2.95
CA THR A 95 -11.45 -0.99 1.49
C THR A 95 -10.03 -1.04 0.95
N LEU A 96 -9.84 -1.82 -0.12
CA LEU A 96 -8.58 -1.91 -0.86
C LEU A 96 -8.78 -1.31 -2.24
N ILE A 97 -7.89 -0.41 -2.64
CA ILE A 97 -7.86 0.14 -4.00
C ILE A 97 -6.45 -0.12 -4.55
N PRO A 98 -6.29 -1.09 -5.46
CA PRO A 98 -5.02 -1.28 -6.14
C PRO A 98 -4.75 -0.10 -7.06
N TYR A 99 -3.50 0.32 -7.14
CA TYR A 99 -3.10 1.42 -8.01
C TYR A 99 -1.74 1.15 -8.62
N HIS A 100 -1.33 1.98 -9.60
CA HIS A 100 -0.06 1.81 -10.30
C HIS A 100 0.07 0.36 -10.82
N TYR A 101 -1.03 -0.19 -11.36
CA TYR A 101 -1.05 -1.60 -11.75
C TYR A 101 -0.82 -1.84 -13.25
N SER A 102 -0.79 -0.78 -14.06
CA SER A 102 -0.51 -0.87 -15.50
C SER A 102 -1.35 -1.95 -16.19
N ASP A 103 -0.73 -2.96 -16.78
CA ASP A 103 -1.42 -4.04 -17.50
C ASP A 103 -1.66 -5.28 -16.64
N THR A 104 -1.41 -5.20 -15.34
CA THR A 104 -1.66 -6.33 -14.45
C THR A 104 -3.14 -6.68 -14.43
N ASP A 105 -3.44 -7.98 -14.59
CA ASP A 105 -4.82 -8.46 -14.51
C ASP A 105 -5.25 -8.59 -13.06
N LEU A 106 -6.15 -7.72 -12.63
CA LEU A 106 -6.65 -7.65 -11.26
C LEU A 106 -8.01 -8.35 -11.08
N SER A 107 -8.51 -9.02 -12.10
CA SER A 107 -9.86 -9.58 -12.08
C SER A 107 -10.11 -10.60 -10.97
N SER A 108 -9.06 -11.27 -10.50
CA SER A 108 -9.16 -12.27 -9.42
C SER A 108 -9.16 -11.67 -8.01
N LEU A 109 -8.74 -10.41 -7.85
CA LEU A 109 -8.60 -9.80 -6.53
C LEU A 109 -9.87 -9.82 -5.68
N PRO A 110 -11.05 -9.43 -6.20
CA PRO A 110 -12.26 -9.46 -5.39
C PRO A 110 -12.60 -10.84 -4.85
N ASP A 111 -12.37 -11.89 -5.64
CA ASP A 111 -12.66 -13.27 -5.24
C ASP A 111 -11.66 -13.78 -4.20
N MET A 112 -10.40 -13.34 -4.29
CA MET A 112 -9.34 -13.73 -3.36
C MET A 112 -9.44 -13.02 -2.02
N LEU A 113 -10.14 -11.90 -1.96
CA LEU A 113 -10.28 -11.04 -0.78
C LEU A 113 -11.73 -10.92 -0.35
N LYS A 114 -12.41 -12.04 -0.17
CA LYS A 114 -13.80 -12.06 0.30
C LYS A 114 -13.90 -11.45 1.69
N GLY A 115 -14.94 -10.65 1.92
CA GLY A 115 -15.15 -9.95 3.17
C GLY A 115 -14.48 -8.57 3.22
N MET A 116 -13.75 -8.21 2.17
CA MET A 116 -13.12 -6.90 2.04
C MET A 116 -13.67 -6.21 0.80
N GLU A 117 -13.91 -4.91 0.88
CA GLU A 117 -14.30 -4.14 -0.30
C GLU A 117 -13.07 -3.89 -1.17
N VAL A 118 -13.12 -4.31 -2.43
CA VAL A 118 -12.04 -4.09 -3.39
C VAL A 118 -12.60 -3.25 -4.54
N LYS A 119 -12.00 -2.08 -4.76
CA LYS A 119 -12.40 -1.18 -5.85
C LYS A 119 -11.26 -1.05 -6.86
N ILE A 120 -11.51 -1.44 -8.10
CA ILE A 120 -10.54 -1.34 -9.19
C ILE A 120 -10.93 -0.18 -10.08
N LEU A 121 -10.08 0.85 -10.15
CA LEU A 121 -10.35 2.08 -10.88
C LEU A 121 -9.35 2.23 -12.03
N ASP A 122 -9.85 2.32 -13.27
CA ASP A 122 -9.00 2.46 -14.46
C ASP A 122 -8.11 3.70 -14.38
N SER A 123 -8.58 4.76 -13.74
CA SER A 123 -7.83 6.01 -13.59
C SER A 123 -6.57 5.85 -12.74
N LEU A 124 -6.40 4.74 -12.01
CA LEU A 124 -5.27 4.49 -11.13
C LEU A 124 -4.28 3.44 -11.66
N ARG A 125 -4.39 3.09 -12.91
CA ARG A 125 -3.48 2.12 -13.55
C ARG A 125 -2.03 2.55 -13.52
#